data_f8eb9721faef0732bd90bab807706edd
#
_entry.id   f8eb9721faef0732bd90bab807706edd
#
_cell.length_a   1.000
_cell.length_b   1.000
_cell.length_c   1.000
_cell.angle_alpha   90.00
_cell.angle_beta   90.00
_cell.angle_gamma   90.00
#
_symmetry.space_group_name_H-M   'P 1'
#
loop_
_entity.id
_entity.type
_entity.pdbx_description
1 polymer ?
#
loop_
_entity_poly.entity_id
_entity_poly.type
_entity_poly.pdbx_seq_one_letter_code
_entity_poly.pdbx_strand_id
1 'polypeptide(L)'
;GEMGGEVGDNGYILSADGERVDITKAIRENNLIIHQCETLPANLEGMFEAVVDESARFKVSANHTATHLLHYALRSVLGSHVEQKGSYVEPNYFRFDFSHFERMSSEQLQEVERMVNRMIRADIHREEHRDMSIHDAKDLGAMALFGEKYGDKVRVIKFGPSVELCGGCHADSTGNIGMFRIISESAVAAGVRRIEAITGESVENKI
;
A
#
# COMPACT_ATOMS: atom_id res chain seq x y z
N GLY A 1 -3.26 12.09 -0.22
CA GLY A 1 -4.65 11.63 -0.41
C GLY A 1 -4.67 10.13 -0.69
N GLU A 2 -5.86 9.55 -0.73
CA GLU A 2 -6.04 8.11 -1.01
C GLU A 2 -5.56 7.73 -2.41
N MET A 3 -4.87 6.59 -2.54
CA MET A 3 -4.46 6.05 -3.83
C MET A 3 -4.13 4.56 -3.76
N GLY A 4 -4.63 3.77 -4.73
CA GLY A 4 -4.28 2.34 -4.84
C GLY A 4 -4.72 1.49 -3.65
N GLY A 5 -5.82 1.86 -2.97
CA GLY A 5 -6.28 1.23 -1.74
C GLY A 5 -5.60 1.74 -0.46
N GLU A 6 -4.59 2.60 -0.59
CA GLU A 6 -3.93 3.26 0.54
C GLU A 6 -4.81 4.38 1.10
N VAL A 7 -4.96 4.42 2.43
CA VAL A 7 -5.67 5.52 3.11
C VAL A 7 -4.92 6.83 2.97
N GLY A 8 -5.65 7.95 2.99
CA GLY A 8 -5.04 9.26 3.02
C GLY A 8 -4.37 9.56 4.35
N ASP A 9 -3.42 10.49 4.34
CA ASP A 9 -2.69 10.90 5.52
C ASP A 9 -3.59 11.58 6.55
N ASN A 10 -3.22 11.47 7.81
CA ASN A 10 -3.64 12.31 8.91
C ASN A 10 -2.47 13.20 9.36
N GLY A 11 -2.76 14.15 10.24
CA GLY A 11 -1.79 15.13 10.73
C GLY A 11 -2.49 16.40 11.17
N TYR A 12 -1.92 17.55 10.85
CA TYR A 12 -2.54 18.85 11.16
C TYR A 12 -2.15 19.92 10.15
N ILE A 13 -2.92 20.98 10.11
CA ILE A 13 -2.55 22.21 9.45
C ILE A 13 -2.27 23.28 10.49
N LEU A 14 -1.27 24.13 10.21
CA LEU A 14 -0.86 25.24 11.06
C LEU A 14 -1.02 26.55 10.29
N SER A 15 -1.80 27.50 10.83
CA SER A 15 -1.94 28.82 10.26
C SER A 15 -0.70 29.70 10.54
N ALA A 16 -0.55 30.79 9.81
CA ALA A 16 0.52 31.78 10.05
C ALA A 16 0.46 32.39 11.47
N ASP A 17 -0.72 32.44 12.08
CA ASP A 17 -0.96 32.96 13.43
C ASP A 17 -0.75 31.91 14.53
N GLY A 18 -0.35 30.68 14.15
CA GLY A 18 -0.08 29.59 15.08
C GLY A 18 -1.31 28.77 15.49
N GLU A 19 -2.48 28.96 14.85
CA GLU A 19 -3.64 28.11 15.07
C GLU A 19 -3.38 26.74 14.45
N ARG A 20 -3.54 25.67 15.26
CA ARG A 20 -3.44 24.27 14.82
C ARG A 20 -4.82 23.67 14.66
N VAL A 21 -5.06 23.05 13.52
CA VAL A 21 -6.27 22.27 13.24
C VAL A 21 -5.87 20.86 12.87
N ASP A 22 -6.32 19.88 13.66
CA ASP A 22 -6.02 18.47 13.41
C ASP A 22 -6.83 17.95 12.23
N ILE A 23 -6.14 17.26 11.32
CA ILE A 23 -6.71 16.59 10.15
C ILE A 23 -6.82 15.11 10.46
N THR A 24 -8.04 14.64 10.62
CA THR A 24 -8.33 13.24 10.99
C THR A 24 -8.27 12.31 9.79
N LYS A 25 -8.51 12.83 8.58
CA LYS A 25 -8.49 12.07 7.34
C LYS A 25 -8.29 12.98 6.12
N ALA A 26 -7.53 12.52 5.15
CA ALA A 26 -7.41 13.16 3.84
C ALA A 26 -8.01 12.22 2.77
N ILE A 27 -9.17 12.59 2.22
CA ILE A 27 -9.86 11.81 1.18
C ILE A 27 -9.69 12.45 -0.19
N ARG A 28 -9.90 11.68 -1.26
CA ARG A 28 -9.86 12.16 -2.63
C ARG A 28 -11.24 12.04 -3.26
N GLU A 29 -11.78 13.15 -3.75
CA GLU A 29 -13.05 13.19 -4.45
C GLU A 29 -12.92 14.07 -5.69
N ASN A 30 -13.20 13.52 -6.87
CA ASN A 30 -13.13 14.24 -8.16
C ASN A 30 -11.83 15.05 -8.38
N ASN A 31 -10.66 14.47 -8.07
CA ASN A 31 -9.34 15.12 -8.08
C ASN A 31 -9.12 16.22 -7.03
N LEU A 32 -10.09 16.48 -6.16
CA LEU A 32 -9.93 17.34 -5.01
C LEU A 32 -9.45 16.51 -3.81
N ILE A 33 -8.45 17.01 -3.08
CA ILE A 33 -8.04 16.44 -1.79
C ILE A 33 -8.79 17.21 -0.70
N ILE A 34 -9.63 16.49 0.05
CA ILE A 34 -10.44 17.04 1.13
C ILE A 34 -9.81 16.64 2.46
N HIS A 35 -9.45 17.64 3.26
CA HIS A 35 -8.98 17.46 4.62
C HIS A 35 -10.17 17.50 5.59
N GLN A 36 -10.44 16.38 6.26
CA GLN A 36 -11.49 16.31 7.26
C GLN A 36 -10.95 16.74 8.63
N CYS A 37 -11.66 17.65 9.30
CA CYS A 37 -11.36 18.14 10.63
C CYS A 37 -12.65 18.29 11.46
N GLU A 38 -12.53 18.30 12.78
CA GLU A 38 -13.68 18.50 13.67
C GLU A 38 -14.11 19.97 13.73
N THR A 39 -13.14 20.88 13.65
CA THR A 39 -13.37 22.33 13.67
C THR A 39 -12.64 23.00 12.52
N LEU A 40 -13.30 23.98 11.88
CA LEU A 40 -12.65 24.76 10.83
C LEU A 40 -11.71 25.80 11.45
N PRO A 41 -10.61 26.17 10.75
CA PRO A 41 -9.77 27.30 11.16
C PRO A 41 -10.58 28.59 11.26
N ALA A 42 -10.21 29.48 12.17
CA ALA A 42 -10.87 30.77 12.35
C ALA A 42 -10.77 31.67 11.10
N ASN A 43 -9.65 31.56 10.36
CA ASN A 43 -9.44 32.24 9.09
C ASN A 43 -9.18 31.21 7.98
N LEU A 44 -10.12 31.11 7.01
CA LEU A 44 -10.05 30.17 5.89
C LEU A 44 -9.21 30.68 4.71
N GLU A 45 -8.90 31.98 4.65
CA GLU A 45 -8.23 32.60 3.51
C GLU A 45 -6.70 32.74 3.71
N GLY A 46 -6.16 32.13 4.76
CA GLY A 46 -4.74 32.20 5.08
C GLY A 46 -3.89 31.17 4.36
N MET A 47 -2.58 31.31 4.49
CA MET A 47 -1.64 30.25 4.18
C MET A 47 -1.55 29.29 5.36
N PHE A 48 -1.51 27.99 5.05
CA PHE A 48 -1.37 26.94 6.03
C PHE A 48 -0.16 26.06 5.70
N GLU A 49 0.58 25.68 6.73
CA GLU A 49 1.56 24.64 6.66
C GLU A 49 0.86 23.30 6.97
N ALA A 50 0.96 22.32 6.07
CA ALA A 50 0.44 20.97 6.28
C ALA A 50 1.53 20.07 6.85
N VAL A 51 1.30 19.52 8.03
CA VAL A 51 2.22 18.60 8.71
C VAL A 51 1.58 17.21 8.79
N VAL A 52 2.22 16.24 8.17
CA VAL A 52 1.76 14.86 8.13
C VAL A 52 2.25 14.11 9.38
N ASP A 53 1.42 13.21 9.91
CA ASP A 53 1.87 12.23 10.90
C ASP A 53 2.85 11.25 10.24
N GLU A 54 4.15 11.48 10.46
CA GLU A 54 5.22 10.69 9.86
C GLU A 54 5.22 9.24 10.35
N SER A 55 4.81 8.99 11.60
CA SER A 55 4.73 7.64 12.14
C SER A 55 3.64 6.83 11.46
N ALA A 56 2.45 7.41 11.29
CA ALA A 56 1.36 6.78 10.57
C ALA A 56 1.73 6.55 9.09
N ARG A 57 2.32 7.54 8.44
CA ARG A 57 2.79 7.42 7.04
C ARG A 57 3.85 6.33 6.88
N PHE A 58 4.79 6.23 7.80
CA PHE A 58 5.80 5.18 7.78
C PHE A 58 5.14 3.79 7.81
N LYS A 59 4.20 3.56 8.73
CA LYS A 59 3.47 2.30 8.85
C LYS A 59 2.64 1.97 7.59
N VAL A 60 1.97 2.97 7.02
CA VAL A 60 1.23 2.81 5.76
C VAL A 60 2.19 2.44 4.62
N SER A 61 3.32 3.13 4.48
CA SER A 61 4.33 2.84 3.45
C SER A 61 4.92 1.43 3.58
N ALA A 62 5.15 0.97 4.81
CA ALA A 62 5.60 -0.39 5.09
C ALA A 62 4.55 -1.44 4.69
N ASN A 63 3.29 -1.23 5.09
CA ASN A 63 2.17 -2.10 4.73
C ASN A 63 1.91 -2.10 3.21
N HIS A 64 2.02 -0.95 2.54
CA HIS A 64 1.83 -0.87 1.10
C HIS A 64 2.96 -1.61 0.35
N THR A 65 4.19 -1.46 0.79
CA THR A 65 5.30 -2.22 0.24
C THR A 65 5.13 -3.72 0.48
N ALA A 66 4.71 -4.13 1.68
CA ALA A 66 4.38 -5.53 1.98
C ALA A 66 3.26 -6.08 1.08
N THR A 67 2.29 -5.25 0.68
CA THR A 67 1.24 -5.64 -0.28
C THR A 67 1.82 -6.03 -1.63
N HIS A 68 2.79 -5.29 -2.16
CA HIS A 68 3.50 -5.62 -3.40
C HIS A 68 4.29 -6.92 -3.27
N LEU A 69 5.02 -7.11 -2.16
CA LEU A 69 5.75 -8.36 -1.90
C LEU A 69 4.80 -9.55 -1.78
N LEU A 70 3.65 -9.36 -1.13
CA LEU A 70 2.60 -10.38 -1.00
C LEU A 70 2.05 -10.77 -2.37
N HIS A 71 1.74 -9.79 -3.22
CA HIS A 71 1.24 -10.05 -4.58
C HIS A 71 2.25 -10.89 -5.39
N TYR A 72 3.52 -10.52 -5.36
CA TYR A 72 4.58 -11.29 -5.99
C TYR A 72 4.68 -12.73 -5.43
N ALA A 73 4.64 -12.89 -4.10
CA ALA A 73 4.72 -14.19 -3.44
C ALA A 73 3.51 -15.07 -3.79
N LEU A 74 2.30 -14.52 -3.78
CA LEU A 74 1.08 -15.24 -4.19
C LEU A 74 1.18 -15.75 -5.63
N ARG A 75 1.62 -14.90 -6.57
CA ARG A 75 1.84 -15.33 -7.96
C ARG A 75 2.88 -16.43 -8.09
N SER A 76 3.93 -16.35 -7.29
CA SER A 76 5.01 -17.35 -7.29
C SER A 76 4.54 -18.70 -6.76
N VAL A 77 3.69 -18.72 -5.74
CA VAL A 77 3.22 -19.96 -5.07
C VAL A 77 1.98 -20.55 -5.74
N LEU A 78 1.02 -19.69 -6.15
CA LEU A 78 -0.26 -20.14 -6.68
C LEU A 78 -0.33 -20.12 -8.21
N GLY A 79 0.44 -19.27 -8.86
CA GLY A 79 0.51 -19.16 -10.32
C GLY A 79 0.12 -17.79 -10.87
N SER A 80 0.34 -17.63 -12.17
CA SER A 80 0.17 -16.35 -12.89
C SER A 80 -1.28 -15.86 -13.01
N HIS A 81 -2.26 -16.70 -12.70
CA HIS A 81 -3.69 -16.33 -12.66
C HIS A 81 -4.04 -15.41 -11.49
N VAL A 82 -3.16 -15.29 -10.49
CA VAL A 82 -3.35 -14.36 -9.38
C VAL A 82 -3.24 -12.93 -9.88
N GLU A 83 -4.34 -12.20 -9.75
CA GLU A 83 -4.45 -10.78 -10.06
C GLU A 83 -5.08 -10.04 -8.89
N GLN A 84 -4.67 -8.82 -8.62
CA GLN A 84 -5.32 -7.98 -7.61
C GLN A 84 -6.76 -7.67 -8.03
N LYS A 85 -7.70 -7.89 -7.13
CA LYS A 85 -9.13 -7.54 -7.27
C LYS A 85 -9.56 -6.41 -6.33
N GLY A 86 -8.77 -6.15 -5.29
CA GLY A 86 -8.96 -5.07 -4.35
C GLY A 86 -7.78 -4.97 -3.38
N SER A 87 -7.64 -3.83 -2.76
CA SER A 87 -6.63 -3.57 -1.74
C SER A 87 -7.15 -2.54 -0.75
N TYR A 88 -6.71 -2.64 0.50
CA TYR A 88 -6.90 -1.64 1.53
C TYR A 88 -5.69 -1.63 2.43
N VAL A 89 -5.07 -0.46 2.58
CA VAL A 89 -3.81 -0.31 3.31
C VAL A 89 -3.94 0.83 4.33
N GLU A 90 -3.80 0.50 5.60
CA GLU A 90 -3.80 1.44 6.72
C GLU A 90 -2.60 1.19 7.66
N PRO A 91 -2.35 2.04 8.68
CA PRO A 91 -1.17 1.89 9.55
C PRO A 91 -1.07 0.56 10.29
N ASN A 92 -2.21 -0.04 10.72
CA ASN A 92 -2.19 -1.19 11.62
C ASN A 92 -2.31 -2.53 10.92
N TYR A 93 -2.91 -2.57 9.73
CA TYR A 93 -3.06 -3.76 8.91
C TYR A 93 -3.28 -3.41 7.45
N PHE A 94 -3.26 -4.41 6.61
CA PHE A 94 -3.70 -4.28 5.23
C PHE A 94 -4.45 -5.54 4.80
N ARG A 95 -5.25 -5.42 3.74
CA ARG A 95 -5.91 -6.53 3.09
C ARG A 95 -5.66 -6.49 1.60
N PHE A 96 -5.58 -7.68 1.01
CA PHE A 96 -5.35 -7.90 -0.40
C PHE A 96 -6.34 -8.93 -0.95
N ASP A 97 -7.17 -8.51 -1.89
CA ASP A 97 -8.13 -9.35 -2.57
C ASP A 97 -7.56 -9.78 -3.93
N PHE A 98 -7.62 -11.06 -4.23
CA PHE A 98 -6.99 -11.61 -5.43
C PHE A 98 -7.81 -12.75 -6.05
N SER A 99 -7.63 -12.95 -7.36
CA SER A 99 -8.25 -14.05 -8.09
C SER A 99 -7.61 -15.39 -7.72
N HIS A 100 -8.40 -16.25 -7.11
CA HIS A 100 -8.06 -17.65 -6.84
C HIS A 100 -9.35 -18.42 -6.50
N PHE A 101 -9.47 -19.66 -7.00
CA PHE A 101 -10.72 -20.40 -6.91
C PHE A 101 -10.85 -21.25 -5.65
N GLU A 102 -9.74 -21.62 -5.03
CA GLU A 102 -9.69 -22.54 -3.91
C GLU A 102 -9.18 -21.85 -2.63
N ARG A 103 -9.54 -22.43 -1.49
CA ARG A 103 -8.94 -22.04 -0.22
C ARG A 103 -7.45 -22.39 -0.24
N MET A 104 -6.62 -21.48 0.19
CA MET A 104 -5.19 -21.75 0.34
C MET A 104 -4.94 -22.78 1.45
N SER A 105 -4.02 -23.72 1.19
CA SER A 105 -3.57 -24.64 2.22
C SER A 105 -2.67 -23.95 3.25
N SER A 106 -2.52 -24.57 4.42
CA SER A 106 -1.61 -24.06 5.46
C SER A 106 -0.17 -23.98 4.96
N GLU A 107 0.25 -24.94 4.14
CA GLU A 107 1.60 -24.98 3.54
C GLU A 107 1.81 -23.84 2.55
N GLN A 108 0.80 -23.54 1.71
CA GLN A 108 0.84 -22.41 0.78
C GLN A 108 0.91 -21.07 1.52
N LEU A 109 0.11 -20.89 2.57
CA LEU A 109 0.14 -19.67 3.40
C LEU A 109 1.51 -19.49 4.07
N GLN A 110 2.07 -20.56 4.63
CA GLN A 110 3.41 -20.53 5.23
C GLN A 110 4.51 -20.22 4.21
N GLU A 111 4.40 -20.77 2.97
CA GLU A 111 5.40 -20.51 1.94
C GLU A 111 5.34 -19.04 1.47
N VAL A 112 4.13 -18.48 1.28
CA VAL A 112 3.92 -17.06 0.97
C VAL A 112 4.52 -16.19 2.07
N GLU A 113 4.21 -16.45 3.34
CA GLU A 113 4.72 -15.69 4.48
C GLU A 113 6.26 -15.79 4.58
N ARG A 114 6.84 -16.98 4.37
CA ARG A 114 8.29 -17.16 4.34
C ARG A 114 8.96 -16.40 3.20
N MET A 115 8.34 -16.40 2.01
CA MET A 115 8.86 -15.69 0.84
C MET A 115 8.88 -14.17 1.08
N VAL A 116 7.77 -13.59 1.56
CA VAL A 116 7.70 -12.16 1.89
C VAL A 116 8.76 -11.81 2.94
N ASN A 117 8.85 -12.55 4.03
CA ASN A 117 9.85 -12.31 5.08
C ASN A 117 11.30 -12.50 4.59
N ARG A 118 11.55 -13.36 3.60
CA ARG A 118 12.86 -13.49 2.95
C ARG A 118 13.23 -12.22 2.19
N MET A 119 12.27 -11.66 1.43
CA MET A 119 12.47 -10.40 0.71
C MET A 119 12.67 -9.22 1.67
N ILE A 120 11.97 -9.20 2.81
CA ILE A 120 12.17 -8.19 3.87
C ILE A 120 13.60 -8.27 4.40
N ARG A 121 14.09 -9.46 4.77
CA ARG A 121 15.46 -9.64 5.28
C ARG A 121 16.55 -9.37 4.24
N ALA A 122 16.22 -9.44 2.96
CA ALA A 122 17.15 -9.09 1.89
C ALA A 122 17.40 -7.58 1.75
N ASP A 123 16.61 -6.76 2.44
CA ASP A 123 16.69 -5.29 2.47
C ASP A 123 16.83 -4.67 1.07
N ILE A 124 15.91 -5.05 0.19
CA ILE A 124 15.90 -4.64 -1.21
C ILE A 124 15.52 -3.16 -1.30
N HIS A 125 16.40 -2.34 -1.87
CA HIS A 125 16.13 -0.92 -2.09
C HIS A 125 15.04 -0.72 -3.15
N ARG A 126 14.23 0.34 -2.93
CA ARG A 126 13.22 0.78 -3.88
C ARG A 126 13.87 1.36 -5.14
N GLU A 127 13.49 0.83 -6.29
CA GLU A 127 13.70 1.47 -7.58
C GLU A 127 12.38 2.13 -8.01
N GLU A 128 12.43 3.43 -8.32
CA GLU A 128 11.24 4.22 -8.69
C GLU A 128 11.46 4.91 -10.03
N HIS A 129 10.52 4.71 -10.96
CA HIS A 129 10.49 5.39 -12.26
C HIS A 129 9.18 6.19 -12.37
N ARG A 130 9.25 7.52 -12.33
CA ARG A 130 8.07 8.39 -12.23
C ARG A 130 7.37 8.67 -13.54
N ASP A 131 8.09 8.68 -14.65
CA ASP A 131 7.58 9.09 -15.97
C ASP A 131 7.91 8.05 -17.06
N MET A 132 7.80 6.77 -16.71
CA MET A 132 8.05 5.69 -17.66
C MET A 132 6.90 5.58 -18.66
N SER A 133 7.20 5.26 -19.93
CA SER A 133 6.14 4.92 -20.87
C SER A 133 5.43 3.63 -20.43
N ILE A 134 4.14 3.52 -20.72
CA ILE A 134 3.39 2.28 -20.42
C ILE A 134 3.97 1.05 -21.14
N HIS A 135 4.59 1.27 -22.32
CA HIS A 135 5.27 0.22 -23.09
C HIS A 135 6.51 -0.28 -22.34
N ASP A 136 7.41 0.63 -21.95
CA ASP A 136 8.65 0.27 -21.24
C ASP A 136 8.34 -0.36 -19.86
N ALA A 137 7.27 0.11 -19.20
CA ALA A 137 6.81 -0.48 -17.95
C ALA A 137 6.36 -1.94 -18.12
N LYS A 138 5.65 -2.25 -19.21
CA LYS A 138 5.27 -3.63 -19.55
C LYS A 138 6.48 -4.50 -19.90
N ASP A 139 7.44 -3.97 -20.63
CA ASP A 139 8.68 -4.66 -20.97
C ASP A 139 9.53 -4.96 -19.72
N LEU A 140 9.47 -4.08 -18.71
CA LEU A 140 10.07 -4.30 -17.38
C LEU A 140 9.34 -5.37 -16.57
N GLY A 141 8.16 -5.83 -17.04
CA GLY A 141 7.31 -6.81 -16.35
C GLY A 141 6.39 -6.19 -15.29
N ALA A 142 6.16 -4.88 -15.36
CA ALA A 142 5.30 -4.21 -14.39
C ALA A 142 3.86 -4.72 -14.46
N MET A 143 3.31 -5.09 -13.30
CA MET A 143 1.91 -5.45 -13.16
C MET A 143 1.06 -4.19 -13.06
N ALA A 144 -0.02 -4.17 -13.85
CA ALA A 144 -1.03 -3.12 -13.81
C ALA A 144 -2.25 -3.60 -13.02
N LEU A 145 -2.90 -2.69 -12.29
CA LEU A 145 -4.14 -3.01 -11.60
C LEU A 145 -5.27 -3.24 -12.62
N PHE A 146 -6.06 -4.27 -12.40
CA PHE A 146 -7.18 -4.60 -13.26
C PHE A 146 -8.24 -3.48 -13.23
N GLY A 147 -8.65 -3.00 -14.43
CA GLY A 147 -9.70 -1.99 -14.55
C GLY A 147 -9.25 -0.53 -14.43
N GLU A 148 -7.99 -0.26 -14.10
CA GLU A 148 -7.47 1.10 -14.12
C GLU A 148 -7.07 1.53 -15.53
N LYS A 149 -7.41 2.79 -15.87
CA LYS A 149 -6.96 3.42 -17.11
C LYS A 149 -5.69 4.21 -16.82
N TYR A 150 -4.60 3.78 -17.41
CA TYR A 150 -3.32 4.46 -17.31
C TYR A 150 -3.14 5.41 -18.49
N GLY A 151 -2.53 6.58 -18.24
CA GLY A 151 -2.07 7.48 -19.29
C GLY A 151 -0.83 6.93 -20.01
N ASP A 152 -0.28 7.72 -20.93
CA ASP A 152 0.92 7.36 -21.68
C ASP A 152 2.16 7.20 -20.79
N LYS A 153 2.17 7.90 -19.65
CA LYS A 153 3.23 7.86 -18.65
C LYS A 153 2.70 7.32 -17.32
N VAL A 154 3.49 6.46 -16.69
CA VAL A 154 3.16 5.75 -15.47
C VAL A 154 4.30 5.81 -14.46
N ARG A 155 3.95 5.68 -13.18
CA ARG A 155 4.92 5.48 -12.11
C ARG A 155 5.07 3.99 -11.85
N VAL A 156 6.32 3.51 -11.90
CA VAL A 156 6.68 2.12 -11.60
C VAL A 156 7.44 2.07 -10.29
N ILE A 157 7.04 1.16 -9.42
CA ILE A 157 7.71 0.82 -8.17
C ILE A 157 8.25 -0.60 -8.28
N LYS A 158 9.54 -0.76 -8.00
CA LYS A 158 10.22 -2.06 -8.08
C LYS A 158 11.00 -2.35 -6.80
N PHE A 159 10.82 -3.57 -6.30
CA PHE A 159 11.60 -4.18 -5.22
C PHE A 159 12.11 -5.54 -5.70
N GLY A 160 13.29 -5.56 -6.31
CA GLY A 160 13.83 -6.77 -6.91
C GLY A 160 12.88 -7.37 -7.96
N PRO A 161 12.30 -8.56 -7.71
CA PRO A 161 11.40 -9.21 -8.67
C PRO A 161 9.96 -8.67 -8.64
N SER A 162 9.58 -7.90 -7.62
CA SER A 162 8.26 -7.26 -7.53
C SER A 162 8.29 -5.94 -8.29
N VAL A 163 7.48 -5.84 -9.36
CA VAL A 163 7.41 -4.66 -10.24
C VAL A 163 5.95 -4.32 -10.49
N GLU A 164 5.51 -3.14 -10.07
CA GLU A 164 4.10 -2.74 -10.17
C GLU A 164 3.92 -1.28 -10.58
N LEU A 165 2.84 -1.00 -11.29
CA LEU A 165 2.34 0.37 -11.49
C LEU A 165 1.66 0.83 -10.21
N CYS A 166 2.20 1.86 -9.54
CA CYS A 166 1.64 2.31 -8.28
C CYS A 166 1.88 3.80 -8.03
N GLY A 167 0.82 4.49 -7.57
CA GLY A 167 0.87 5.90 -7.17
C GLY A 167 1.03 6.14 -5.68
N GLY A 168 0.96 5.09 -4.84
CA GLY A 168 0.98 5.21 -3.38
C GLY A 168 2.36 5.42 -2.77
N CYS A 169 2.40 5.51 -1.43
CA CYS A 169 3.62 5.67 -0.66
C CYS A 169 4.29 4.31 -0.40
N HIS A 170 5.61 4.28 -0.47
CA HIS A 170 6.38 3.06 -0.25
C HIS A 170 7.59 3.31 0.66
N ALA A 171 8.00 2.25 1.35
CA ALA A 171 9.26 2.22 2.11
C ALA A 171 10.47 2.43 1.18
N ASP A 172 11.58 2.93 1.70
CA ASP A 172 12.80 3.12 0.93
C ASP A 172 13.51 1.78 0.65
N SER A 173 13.36 0.83 1.55
CA SER A 173 13.80 -0.55 1.36
C SER A 173 12.86 -1.53 2.04
N THR A 174 12.90 -2.80 1.64
CA THR A 174 12.07 -3.84 2.23
C THR A 174 12.40 -4.12 3.69
N GLY A 175 13.61 -3.83 4.14
CA GLY A 175 14.03 -3.94 5.54
C GLY A 175 13.24 -3.04 6.48
N ASN A 176 12.77 -1.89 6.00
CA ASN A 176 11.93 -0.97 6.79
C ASN A 176 10.56 -1.54 7.18
N ILE A 177 10.12 -2.64 6.56
CA ILE A 177 8.86 -3.31 6.88
C ILE A 177 8.94 -4.01 8.25
N GLY A 178 10.12 -4.50 8.64
CA GLY A 178 10.32 -5.30 9.83
C GLY A 178 9.91 -6.76 9.62
N MET A 179 8.82 -7.18 10.20
CA MET A 179 8.27 -8.54 10.05
C MET A 179 6.90 -8.51 9.40
N PHE A 180 6.59 -9.51 8.58
CA PHE A 180 5.27 -9.69 7.96
C PHE A 180 4.60 -10.95 8.50
N ARG A 181 3.28 -10.87 8.76
CA ARG A 181 2.46 -12.01 9.19
C ARG A 181 1.07 -11.99 8.58
N ILE A 182 0.65 -13.13 8.05
CA ILE A 182 -0.73 -13.35 7.59
C ILE A 182 -1.62 -13.60 8.83
N ILE A 183 -2.72 -12.86 8.92
CA ILE A 183 -3.69 -12.99 10.01
C ILE A 183 -4.86 -13.88 9.61
N SER A 184 -5.37 -13.70 8.40
CA SER A 184 -6.50 -14.46 7.89
C SER A 184 -6.44 -14.68 6.39
N GLU A 185 -7.08 -15.73 5.93
CA GLU A 185 -7.39 -16.00 4.53
C GLU A 185 -8.85 -16.43 4.41
N SER A 186 -9.62 -15.77 3.52
CA SER A 186 -11.05 -15.99 3.41
C SER A 186 -11.57 -15.78 1.98
N ALA A 187 -12.79 -16.29 1.69
CA ALA A 187 -13.50 -15.97 0.47
C ALA A 187 -14.22 -14.64 0.59
N VAL A 188 -14.17 -13.83 -0.48
CA VAL A 188 -14.91 -12.55 -0.59
C VAL A 188 -16.05 -12.67 -1.60
N ALA A 189 -15.76 -13.32 -2.72
CA ALA A 189 -16.72 -13.56 -3.80
C ALA A 189 -16.33 -14.85 -4.54
N ALA A 190 -17.14 -15.28 -5.51
CA ALA A 190 -16.79 -16.39 -6.37
C ALA A 190 -15.47 -16.11 -7.10
N GLY A 191 -14.47 -16.99 -6.91
CA GLY A 191 -13.14 -16.85 -7.51
C GLY A 191 -12.29 -15.71 -6.96
N VAL A 192 -12.67 -15.10 -5.83
CA VAL A 192 -11.89 -14.04 -5.17
C VAL A 192 -11.62 -14.39 -3.72
N ARG A 193 -10.34 -14.43 -3.35
CA ARG A 193 -9.84 -14.67 -1.99
C ARG A 193 -9.29 -13.37 -1.40
N ARG A 194 -9.30 -13.27 -0.09
CA ARG A 194 -8.75 -12.17 0.69
C ARG A 194 -7.72 -12.66 1.66
N ILE A 195 -6.57 -12.00 1.72
CA ILE A 195 -5.62 -12.08 2.81
C ILE A 195 -5.67 -10.77 3.61
N GLU A 196 -5.70 -10.91 4.93
CA GLU A 196 -5.43 -9.83 5.87
C GLU A 196 -4.07 -10.08 6.51
N ALA A 197 -3.24 -9.05 6.59
CA ALA A 197 -1.88 -9.16 7.09
C ALA A 197 -1.46 -7.90 7.87
N ILE A 198 -0.41 -8.06 8.66
CA ILE A 198 0.20 -7.02 9.50
C ILE A 198 1.71 -7.01 9.32
N THR A 199 2.34 -5.88 9.64
CA THR A 199 3.80 -5.73 9.58
C THR A 199 4.37 -5.08 10.84
N GLY A 200 5.68 -5.20 11.03
CA GLY A 200 6.47 -4.49 12.05
C GLY A 200 5.88 -4.59 13.45
N GLU A 201 5.71 -3.45 14.11
CA GLU A 201 5.21 -3.34 15.48
C GLU A 201 3.86 -4.05 15.69
N SER A 202 2.98 -4.06 14.68
CA SER A 202 1.69 -4.78 14.80
C SER A 202 1.88 -6.30 14.90
N VAL A 203 2.97 -6.85 14.38
CA VAL A 203 3.33 -8.27 14.57
C VAL A 203 3.87 -8.48 15.97
N GLU A 204 4.79 -7.61 16.44
CA GLU A 204 5.40 -7.70 17.77
C GLU A 204 4.35 -7.67 18.89
N ASN A 205 3.32 -6.85 18.74
CA ASN A 205 2.20 -6.74 19.69
C ASN A 205 1.27 -7.98 19.71
N LYS A 206 1.42 -8.92 18.76
CA LYS A 206 0.62 -10.16 18.66
C LYS A 206 1.38 -11.44 19.00
N ILE A 207 2.67 -11.33 19.32
CA ILE A 207 3.51 -12.44 19.81
C ILE A 207 3.37 -12.61 21.31
#